data_77e9a4dad493e469ae3cfbdee6805d45
#
_entry.id   77e9a4dad493e469ae3cfbdee6805d45
#
_cell.length_a   1.000
_cell.length_b   1.000
_cell.length_c   1.000
_cell.angle_alpha   90.00
_cell.angle_beta   90.00
_cell.angle_gamma   90.00
#
_symmetry.space_group_name_H-M   'P 1'
#
loop_
_entity.id
_entity.type
_entity.pdbx_description
1 polymer ?
#
loop_
_entity_poly.entity_id
_entity_poly.type
_entity_poly.pdbx_seq_one_letter_code
_entity_poly.pdbx_strand_id
1 'polypeptide(L)' 'MIKIYGMESCGVCDNARKRCDEFGVKYEYYDRGIRKYYLECVEGKADMKVIPNVFVNDEYIGDYKSLLAFLRGVRYGSKE' A
#
# COMPACT_ATOMS: atom_id res chain seq x y z
N MET A 1 4.58 9.19 3.19
CA MET A 1 5.21 7.85 3.15
C MET A 1 4.18 6.78 2.86
N ILE A 2 4.46 5.95 1.88
CA ILE A 2 3.58 4.84 1.53
C ILE A 2 3.99 3.61 2.35
N LYS A 3 3.01 2.96 2.96
CA LYS A 3 3.22 1.69 3.65
C LYS A 3 2.36 0.62 2.99
N ILE A 4 2.97 -0.49 2.63
CA ILE A 4 2.29 -1.60 1.98
C ILE A 4 2.38 -2.82 2.89
N TYR A 5 1.23 -3.37 3.25
CA TYR A 5 1.14 -4.58 4.06
C TYR A 5 0.74 -5.74 3.16
N GLY A 6 1.69 -6.58 2.83
CA GLY A 6 1.48 -7.70 1.91
C GLY A 6 1.89 -9.02 2.51
N MET A 7 2.10 -10.01 1.64
CA MET A 7 2.51 -11.35 2.05
C MET A 7 3.57 -11.87 1.10
N GLU A 8 4.33 -12.87 1.55
CA GLU A 8 5.25 -13.58 0.66
C GLU A 8 4.44 -14.32 -0.40
N SER A 9 5.05 -14.55 -1.55
CA SER A 9 4.43 -15.29 -2.65
C SER A 9 3.14 -14.67 -3.15
N CYS A 10 3.00 -13.38 -2.98
CA CYS A 10 1.83 -12.64 -3.46
C CYS A 10 2.21 -11.83 -4.68
N GLY A 11 1.72 -12.23 -5.86
CA GLY A 11 2.04 -11.54 -7.11
C GLY A 11 1.54 -10.11 -7.14
N VAL A 12 0.36 -9.86 -6.60
CA VAL A 12 -0.22 -8.51 -6.56
C VAL A 12 0.61 -7.61 -5.63
N CYS A 13 1.07 -8.17 -4.51
CA CYS A 13 1.93 -7.41 -3.59
C CYS A 13 3.25 -7.03 -4.25
N ASP A 14 3.84 -7.96 -5.00
CA ASP A 14 5.07 -7.69 -5.75
C ASP A 14 4.84 -6.61 -6.80
N ASN A 15 3.71 -6.66 -7.48
CA ASN A 15 3.37 -5.63 -8.47
C ASN A 15 3.20 -4.27 -7.80
N ALA A 16 2.63 -4.22 -6.61
CA ALA A 16 2.49 -2.97 -5.88
C ALA A 16 3.86 -2.33 -5.64
N ARG A 17 4.84 -3.13 -5.21
CA ARG A 17 6.20 -2.63 -4.99
C ARG A 17 6.83 -2.15 -6.30
N LYS A 18 6.66 -2.91 -7.37
CA LYS A 18 7.20 -2.54 -8.67
C LYS A 18 6.62 -1.21 -9.17
N ARG A 19 5.33 -0.99 -8.95
CA ARG A 19 4.70 0.26 -9.37
C ARG A 19 5.29 1.44 -8.61
N CYS A 20 5.51 1.30 -7.30
CA CYS A 20 6.17 2.37 -6.53
C CYS A 20 7.57 2.65 -7.08
N ASP A 21 8.33 1.61 -7.38
CA ASP A 21 9.67 1.78 -7.95
C ASP A 21 9.62 2.49 -9.31
N GLU A 22 8.67 2.12 -10.16
CA GLU A 22 8.52 2.74 -11.48
C GLU A 22 8.16 4.23 -11.39
N PHE A 23 7.39 4.59 -10.37
CA PHE A 23 7.01 5.99 -10.16
C PHE A 23 8.06 6.76 -9.36
N GLY A 24 9.13 6.08 -8.94
CA GLY A 24 10.17 6.71 -8.14
C GLY A 24 9.71 7.13 -6.75
N VAL A 25 8.71 6.47 -6.20
CA VAL A 25 8.13 6.80 -4.90
C VAL A 25 8.67 5.84 -3.84
N LYS A 26 9.12 6.38 -2.72
CA LYS A 26 9.59 5.56 -1.60
C LYS A 26 8.43 4.93 -0.87
N TYR A 27 8.65 3.71 -0.37
CA TYR A 27 7.63 2.99 0.37
C TYR A 27 8.29 2.10 1.41
N GLU A 28 7.50 1.66 2.39
CA GLU A 28 7.88 0.63 3.33
C GLU A 28 6.97 -0.57 3.11
N TYR A 29 7.54 -1.77 3.21
CA TYR A 29 6.81 -3.01 2.97
C TYR A 29 6.87 -3.89 4.20
N TYR A 30 5.70 -4.36 4.65
CA TYR A 30 5.58 -5.17 5.85
C TYR A 30 4.81 -6.44 5.54
N ASP A 31 5.16 -7.51 6.25
CA ASP A 31 4.39 -8.75 6.18
C ASP A 31 3.11 -8.58 6.99
N ARG A 32 1.96 -8.73 6.32
CA ARG A 32 0.66 -8.53 6.94
C ARG A 32 0.39 -9.53 8.05
N GLY A 33 0.87 -10.76 7.91
CA GLY A 33 0.70 -11.78 8.94
C GLY A 33 1.39 -11.39 10.24
N ILE A 34 2.61 -10.87 10.14
CA ILE A 34 3.38 -10.41 11.30
C ILE A 34 2.73 -9.16 11.91
N ARG A 35 2.20 -8.28 11.08
CA ARG A 35 1.62 -7.01 11.50
C ARG A 35 0.11 -7.05 11.68
N LYS A 36 -0.48 -8.24 11.71
CA LYS A 36 -1.94 -8.39 11.77
C LYS A 36 -2.56 -7.66 12.94
N TYR A 37 -1.98 -7.83 14.13
CA TYR A 37 -2.49 -7.17 15.32
C TYR A 37 -2.47 -5.65 15.16
N TYR A 38 -1.37 -5.14 14.64
CA TYR A 38 -1.23 -3.71 14.42
C TYR A 38 -2.31 -3.20 13.46
N LEU A 39 -2.51 -3.91 12.35
CA LEU A 39 -3.52 -3.50 11.37
C LEU A 39 -4.93 -3.52 11.95
N GLU A 40 -5.26 -4.56 12.71
CA GLU A 40 -6.61 -4.72 13.24
C GLU A 40 -6.90 -3.80 14.41
N CYS A 41 -5.93 -3.60 15.31
CA CYS A 41 -6.16 -2.90 16.56
C CYS A 41 -5.72 -1.44 16.54
N VAL A 42 -4.67 -1.11 15.81
CA VAL A 42 -4.10 0.23 15.81
C VAL A 42 -4.57 1.03 14.61
N GLU A 43 -4.43 0.46 13.42
CA GLU A 43 -4.89 1.14 12.20
C GLU A 43 -6.41 1.08 12.08
N GLY A 44 -7.00 -0.07 12.36
CA GLY A 44 -8.45 -0.22 12.55
C GLY A 44 -9.34 -0.04 11.32
N LYS A 45 -8.80 0.35 10.19
CA LYS A 45 -9.60 0.67 9.00
C LYS A 45 -9.28 -0.19 7.79
N ALA A 46 -8.28 -1.04 7.89
CA ALA A 46 -7.88 -1.86 6.77
C ALA A 46 -8.90 -2.96 6.50
N ASP A 47 -9.22 -3.18 5.24
CA ASP A 47 -10.06 -4.30 4.85
C ASP A 47 -9.20 -5.56 4.80
N MET A 48 -9.35 -6.41 5.79
CA MET A 48 -8.54 -7.63 5.89
C MET A 48 -8.90 -8.69 4.86
N LYS A 49 -9.92 -8.45 4.07
CA LYS A 49 -10.31 -9.38 2.99
C LYS A 49 -9.49 -9.18 1.72
N VAL A 50 -8.83 -8.04 1.59
CA VAL A 50 -8.03 -7.74 0.41
C VAL A 50 -6.55 -7.71 0.75
N ILE A 51 -5.72 -7.89 -0.25
CA ILE A 51 -4.28 -7.84 -0.14
C ILE A 51 -3.70 -7.24 -1.44
N PRO A 52 -2.72 -6.37 -1.37
CA PRO A 52 -2.13 -5.75 -0.19
C PRO A 52 -3.03 -4.68 0.43
N ASN A 53 -2.74 -4.33 1.68
CA ASN A 53 -3.36 -3.17 2.33
C ASN A 53 -2.38 -2.01 2.25
N VAL A 54 -2.82 -0.88 1.71
CA VAL A 54 -1.95 0.26 1.43
C VAL A 54 -2.37 1.46 2.26
N PHE A 55 -1.38 2.08 2.90
CA PHE A 55 -1.57 3.31 3.66
C PHE A 55 -0.69 4.41 3.08
N VAL A 56 -1.19 5.62 3.08
CA VAL A 56 -0.42 6.81 2.70
C VAL A 56 -0.52 7.81 3.85
N ASN A 57 0.62 8.17 4.42
CA ASN A 57 0.70 9.09 5.56
C ASN A 57 -0.26 8.65 6.67
N ASP A 58 -0.23 7.35 6.99
CA ASP A 58 -1.03 6.71 8.03
C ASP A 58 -2.53 6.67 7.75
N GLU A 59 -2.93 6.95 6.53
CA GLU A 59 -4.34 6.85 6.12
C GLU A 59 -4.51 5.65 5.18
N TYR A 60 -5.48 4.80 5.48
CA TYR A 60 -5.76 3.63 4.65
C TYR A 60 -6.40 4.07 3.35
N ILE A 61 -5.81 3.67 2.22
CA ILE A 61 -6.37 4.00 0.90
C ILE A 61 -6.95 2.80 0.17
N GLY A 62 -6.61 1.59 0.58
CA GLY A 62 -7.21 0.41 -0.03
C GLY A 62 -6.17 -0.61 -0.50
N ASP A 63 -6.44 -1.20 -1.66
CA ASP A 63 -5.65 -2.28 -2.23
C ASP A 63 -4.75 -1.79 -3.38
N TYR A 64 -4.33 -2.74 -4.22
CA TYR A 64 -3.47 -2.44 -5.36
C TYR A 64 -4.08 -1.41 -6.32
N LYS A 65 -5.38 -1.52 -6.61
CA LYS A 65 -6.04 -0.56 -7.51
C LYS A 65 -6.03 0.83 -6.92
N SER A 66 -6.25 0.93 -5.62
CA SER A 66 -6.20 2.20 -4.92
C SER A 66 -4.80 2.80 -4.95
N LEU A 67 -3.78 1.95 -4.79
CA LEU A 67 -2.38 2.39 -4.92
C LEU A 67 -2.11 2.95 -6.30
N LEU A 68 -2.56 2.26 -7.35
CA LEU A 68 -2.36 2.75 -8.73
C LEU A 68 -3.02 4.10 -8.93
N ALA A 69 -4.24 4.26 -8.46
CA ALA A 69 -4.96 5.53 -8.56
C ALA A 69 -4.21 6.64 -7.83
N PHE A 70 -3.71 6.34 -6.64
CA PHE A 70 -2.93 7.31 -5.87
C PHE A 70 -1.64 7.71 -6.60
N LEU A 71 -0.91 6.73 -7.12
CA LEU A 71 0.35 7.00 -7.83
C LEU A 71 0.12 7.87 -9.06
N ARG A 72 -0.94 7.61 -9.80
CA ARG A 72 -1.30 8.42 -10.95
C ARG A 72 -1.66 9.84 -10.53
N GLY A 73 -2.38 9.99 -9.45
CA GLY A 73 -2.75 11.29 -8.91
C GLY A 73 -1.53 12.08 -8.45
N VAL A 74 -0.59 11.43 -7.78
CA VAL A 74 0.66 12.07 -7.37
C VAL A 74 1.42 12.58 -8.58
N ARG A 75 1.49 11.76 -9.62
CA ARG A 75 2.20 12.13 -10.84
C ARG A 75 1.60 13.35 -11.52
N TYR A 76 0.27 13.41 -11.58
CA TYR A 76 -0.43 14.56 -12.15
C TYR A 76 -0.37 15.76 -11.21
N GLY A 77 -0.54 15.52 -9.93
CA GLY A 77 -0.51 16.58 -8.93
C GLY A 77 0.79 17.35 -8.92
N SER A 78 1.91 16.69 -9.20
CA SER A 78 3.20 17.34 -9.23
C SER A 78 3.34 18.36 -10.36
N LYS A 79 2.41 18.39 -11.28
CA LYS A 79 2.41 19.35 -12.39
C LYS A 79 1.62 20.62 -12.07
N GLU A 80 0.84 20.55 -11.03
CA GLU A 80 0.04 21.69 -10.61
C GLU A 80 0.80 22.59 -9.66
#